data_022b64b26b9d2e91aca3fdc36f71b5b3
#
_entry.id   022b64b26b9d2e91aca3fdc36f71b5b3
#
_cell.length_a   1.000
_cell.length_b   1.000
_cell.length_c   1.000
_cell.angle_alpha   90.00
_cell.angle_beta   90.00
_cell.angle_gamma   90.00
#
_symmetry.space_group_name_H-M   'P 1'
#
loop_
_entity.id
_entity.type
_entity.pdbx_description
1 polymer ?
#
loop_
_entity_poly.entity_id
_entity_poly.type
_entity_poly.pdbx_seq_one_letter_code
_entity_poly.pdbx_strand_id
1 'polypeptide(L)'
;MRSSSDLLLSLSLLAFGANHVLADLAGPRYPAPTDLTSKNSFVADSWGNLTDSLDSIMEEGFPENLDNPPDASDSRGWLQYVGNLTYSLSMFSLHDDDAGKSLQFHHESNEVKNGKLGTRKVDGDSIYRLQSISKLFTMYGALMTLNRSDWERPLTDIFPVLAKHDAAAEKLPYSYQKWNEVTPFSLASQISGVFPQIPLLLADGLASFEEAVAAGLPYFDPTTDPTTSKLLENPCYMQGITNESCTTDFYVQSLKDIPRAHLPWETPEYSNAGFVLFGQVVKKLTGRSYKPWINENVFSPLGMKDSSAGGVAQSRLGQAVIPNEQILTYVNGSADTNITMPSGGVFSTTNDLSKLGISILNNTLLPANVTRWWMKPQSNTAQLDIQVGAPWEIVRSTDPKSGVVTDIYSKSGDGAFVTTWLMLIPDFGVGFTVLTANPVESTRLRIASALADHMLEKVLPSLWKQAAKEAGTNFGGSYVSTTKGLNSSLTLAVNMTEGAPPGLVITNFISNSTDVIKARDGIFNTRLVPTTAENGTISMRGLTSGDLPKTNVTLFSKMMASDWINSPGAFYGALP
;
A
#
# COMPACT_ATOMS: atom_id res chain seq x y z
N MET A 1 38.68 60.24 11.08
CA MET A 1 37.70 61.02 10.32
C MET A 1 37.17 60.18 9.21
N ARG A 2 35.88 60.14 9.08
CA ARG A 2 34.94 59.40 8.20
C ARG A 2 34.42 58.17 8.90
N SER A 3 33.35 58.27 9.50
CA SER A 3 31.92 58.44 9.28
C SER A 3 31.31 57.08 8.92
N SER A 4 30.75 56.52 9.95
CA SER A 4 29.78 55.44 9.88
C SER A 4 28.53 55.96 9.19
N SER A 5 28.18 55.43 8.06
CA SER A 5 26.90 55.64 7.41
C SER A 5 26.12 54.35 7.41
N ASP A 6 25.06 54.47 8.09
CA ASP A 6 23.85 53.64 8.16
C ASP A 6 23.56 52.86 6.89
N LEU A 7 23.54 51.56 7.02
CA LEU A 7 22.80 50.70 6.13
C LEU A 7 21.60 50.14 6.90
N LEU A 8 20.56 50.94 7.03
CA LEU A 8 19.24 50.47 7.30
C LEU A 8 18.73 49.73 6.07
N LEU A 9 18.95 48.42 6.05
CA LEU A 9 18.24 47.54 5.14
C LEU A 9 16.83 47.40 5.71
N SER A 10 15.89 48.07 5.06
CA SER A 10 14.47 47.84 5.20
C SER A 10 14.16 46.41 4.78
N LEU A 11 14.01 45.51 5.75
CA LEU A 11 13.34 44.25 5.54
C LEU A 11 11.87 44.52 5.28
N SER A 12 11.50 44.66 4.03
CA SER A 12 10.12 44.51 3.59
C SER A 12 9.76 43.04 3.80
N LEU A 13 9.00 42.80 4.88
CA LEU A 13 8.27 41.54 5.09
C LEU A 13 7.24 41.40 3.94
N LEU A 14 7.68 40.79 2.84
CA LEU A 14 6.79 40.15 1.93
C LEU A 14 6.39 38.82 2.57
N ALA A 15 5.24 38.84 3.26
CA ALA A 15 4.58 37.62 3.69
C ALA A 15 4.06 36.88 2.46
N PHE A 16 4.94 36.21 1.75
CA PHE A 16 4.54 35.11 0.89
C PHE A 16 4.29 33.91 1.78
N GLY A 17 3.06 33.41 1.76
CA GLY A 17 2.70 32.14 2.39
C GLY A 17 3.58 31.02 1.87
N ALA A 18 4.69 30.79 2.55
CA ALA A 18 5.58 29.69 2.25
C ALA A 18 4.98 28.43 2.88
N ASN A 19 4.46 27.56 2.06
CA ASN A 19 4.10 26.21 2.44
C ASN A 19 5.34 25.49 2.97
N HIS A 20 5.37 25.24 4.25
CA HIS A 20 6.52 24.72 4.95
C HIS A 20 6.51 23.19 5.00
N VAL A 21 7.22 22.54 4.08
CA VAL A 21 7.52 21.11 4.16
C VAL A 21 8.61 20.91 5.22
N LEU A 22 8.25 20.46 6.40
CA LEU A 22 9.19 20.26 7.53
C LEU A 22 9.13 18.86 8.11
N ALA A 23 8.75 17.87 7.32
CA ALA A 23 8.71 16.52 7.82
C ALA A 23 9.70 15.66 7.07
N ASP A 24 10.85 15.45 7.65
CA ASP A 24 11.77 14.42 7.18
C ASP A 24 11.92 13.25 8.17
N LEU A 25 11.30 13.34 9.34
CA LEU A 25 11.14 12.20 10.23
C LEU A 25 9.85 11.44 9.87
N ALA A 26 10.00 10.17 9.48
CA ALA A 26 8.86 9.29 9.28
C ALA A 26 8.22 8.90 10.62
N GLY A 27 6.89 8.80 10.65
CA GLY A 27 6.12 8.35 11.79
C GLY A 27 5.00 9.32 12.22
N PRO A 28 4.16 8.90 13.16
CA PRO A 28 3.00 9.66 13.57
C PRO A 28 3.39 11.00 14.23
N ARG A 29 2.62 12.04 13.94
CA ARG A 29 2.80 13.38 14.53
C ARG A 29 1.93 13.61 15.75
N TYR A 30 0.87 12.85 15.87
CA TYR A 30 -0.03 12.77 17.01
C TYR A 30 -0.24 11.30 17.37
N PRO A 31 -0.69 10.96 18.58
CA PRO A 31 -1.26 9.64 18.85
C PRO A 31 -2.38 9.34 17.85
N ALA A 32 -2.53 8.08 17.51
CA ALA A 32 -3.58 7.66 16.59
C ALA A 32 -4.97 8.03 17.14
N PRO A 33 -5.91 8.48 16.28
CA PRO A 33 -7.24 8.85 16.72
C PRO A 33 -8.05 7.62 17.16
N THR A 34 -8.91 7.81 18.15
CA THR A 34 -9.72 6.75 18.75
C THR A 34 -11.20 6.92 18.50
N ASP A 35 -11.64 8.07 18.04
CA ASP A 35 -13.04 8.38 17.70
C ASP A 35 -13.16 8.69 16.21
N LEU A 36 -13.53 7.68 15.42
CA LEU A 36 -13.71 7.83 13.98
C LEU A 36 -15.18 7.84 13.56
N THR A 37 -16.09 7.38 14.44
CA THR A 37 -17.47 7.09 14.09
C THR A 37 -18.50 7.95 14.79
N SER A 38 -18.15 8.69 15.86
CA SER A 38 -19.10 9.56 16.55
C SER A 38 -19.55 10.75 15.71
N LYS A 39 -20.69 11.33 16.05
CA LYS A 39 -21.23 12.54 15.39
C LYS A 39 -20.32 13.77 15.49
N ASN A 40 -19.33 13.75 16.36
CA ASN A 40 -18.37 14.83 16.53
C ASN A 40 -17.03 14.53 15.86
N SER A 41 -16.90 13.39 15.20
CA SER A 41 -15.67 12.99 14.52
C SER A 41 -15.55 13.69 13.16
N PHE A 42 -14.39 14.30 12.92
CA PHE A 42 -14.06 14.80 11.58
C PHE A 42 -14.00 13.70 10.53
N VAL A 43 -13.73 12.46 10.95
CA VAL A 43 -13.69 11.32 10.03
C VAL A 43 -15.09 10.90 9.63
N ALA A 44 -16.02 10.82 10.59
CA ALA A 44 -17.42 10.53 10.28
C ALA A 44 -18.02 11.58 9.34
N ASP A 45 -17.77 12.88 9.60
CA ASP A 45 -18.22 13.97 8.73
C ASP A 45 -17.63 13.84 7.32
N SER A 46 -16.33 13.53 7.20
CA SER A 46 -15.68 13.38 5.90
C SER A 46 -16.15 12.14 5.16
N TRP A 47 -16.44 11.05 5.87
CA TRP A 47 -17.04 9.86 5.27
C TRP A 47 -18.44 10.13 4.75
N GLY A 48 -19.28 10.86 5.52
CA GLY A 48 -20.57 11.34 5.06
C GLY A 48 -20.45 12.19 3.78
N ASN A 49 -19.53 13.15 3.76
CA ASN A 49 -19.27 13.97 2.57
C ASN A 49 -18.78 13.16 1.36
N LEU A 50 -18.05 12.06 1.59
CA LEU A 50 -17.65 11.13 0.53
C LEU A 50 -18.89 10.43 -0.05
N THR A 51 -19.71 9.82 0.81
CA THR A 51 -20.91 9.09 0.38
C THR A 51 -21.91 9.99 -0.30
N ASP A 52 -22.17 11.19 0.24
CA ASP A 52 -23.08 12.18 -0.36
C ASP A 52 -22.58 12.61 -1.75
N SER A 53 -21.28 12.78 -1.93
CA SER A 53 -20.72 13.13 -3.24
C SER A 53 -20.86 12.01 -4.27
N LEU A 54 -20.73 10.76 -3.85
CA LEU A 54 -20.96 9.60 -4.72
C LEU A 54 -22.44 9.43 -5.05
N ASP A 55 -23.34 9.59 -4.07
CA ASP A 55 -24.79 9.56 -4.29
C ASP A 55 -25.23 10.68 -5.25
N SER A 56 -24.67 11.88 -5.14
CA SER A 56 -24.95 12.97 -6.08
C SER A 56 -24.58 12.62 -7.52
N ILE A 57 -23.44 11.96 -7.75
CA ILE A 57 -23.06 11.49 -9.10
C ILE A 57 -24.09 10.49 -9.64
N MET A 58 -24.62 9.59 -8.79
CA MET A 58 -25.63 8.62 -9.21
C MET A 58 -26.98 9.31 -9.53
N GLU A 59 -27.37 10.31 -8.74
CA GLU A 59 -28.63 11.05 -8.90
C GLU A 59 -28.63 11.97 -10.12
N GLU A 60 -27.49 12.63 -10.40
CA GLU A 60 -27.31 13.49 -11.58
C GLU A 60 -27.27 12.68 -12.89
N GLY A 61 -27.06 11.38 -12.79
CA GLY A 61 -26.86 10.47 -13.92
C GLY A 61 -25.42 10.46 -14.41
N PHE A 62 -24.96 9.30 -14.81
CA PHE A 62 -23.60 9.08 -15.29
C PHE A 62 -23.60 8.60 -16.74
N PRO A 63 -22.52 8.89 -17.50
CA PRO A 63 -22.43 8.43 -18.88
C PRO A 63 -22.37 6.89 -18.96
N GLU A 64 -23.31 6.28 -19.68
CA GLU A 64 -23.29 4.82 -19.92
C GLU A 64 -22.28 4.44 -21.02
N ASN A 65 -21.98 5.39 -21.93
CA ASN A 65 -21.12 5.19 -23.08
C ASN A 65 -19.82 5.99 -22.99
N LEU A 66 -18.76 5.43 -23.56
CA LEU A 66 -17.42 6.05 -23.63
C LEU A 66 -17.15 6.72 -24.98
N ASP A 67 -18.16 7.40 -25.55
CA ASP A 67 -18.01 8.06 -26.85
C ASP A 67 -16.94 9.17 -26.83
N ASN A 68 -16.73 9.80 -25.67
CA ASN A 68 -15.69 10.80 -25.42
C ASN A 68 -15.05 10.56 -24.06
N PRO A 69 -14.15 9.59 -23.92
CA PRO A 69 -13.52 9.28 -22.63
C PRO A 69 -12.66 10.45 -22.14
N PRO A 70 -12.60 10.68 -20.84
CA PRO A 70 -11.67 11.64 -20.25
C PRO A 70 -10.22 11.32 -20.60
N ASP A 71 -9.34 12.33 -20.52
CA ASP A 71 -7.91 12.10 -20.59
C ASP A 71 -7.47 11.10 -19.50
N ALA A 72 -6.43 10.33 -19.78
CA ALA A 72 -5.93 9.31 -18.85
C ALA A 72 -5.54 9.88 -17.48
N SER A 73 -5.14 11.14 -17.43
CA SER A 73 -4.73 11.88 -16.23
C SER A 73 -5.89 12.61 -15.53
N ASP A 74 -7.09 12.62 -16.10
CA ASP A 74 -8.24 13.32 -15.53
C ASP A 74 -9.03 12.43 -14.56
N SER A 75 -8.53 12.24 -13.35
CA SER A 75 -9.21 11.47 -12.29
C SER A 75 -10.63 11.98 -12.02
N ARG A 76 -10.89 13.28 -12.10
CA ARG A 76 -12.24 13.83 -11.85
C ARG A 76 -13.20 13.51 -12.98
N GLY A 77 -12.74 13.56 -14.22
CA GLY A 77 -13.53 13.13 -15.37
C GLY A 77 -13.88 11.65 -15.28
N TRP A 78 -12.93 10.80 -14.89
CA TRP A 78 -13.18 9.37 -14.72
C TRP A 78 -14.13 9.05 -13.56
N LEU A 79 -14.15 9.85 -12.50
CA LEU A 79 -15.07 9.67 -11.37
C LEU A 79 -16.54 9.76 -11.80
N GLN A 80 -16.87 10.52 -12.83
CA GLN A 80 -18.24 10.62 -13.35
C GLN A 80 -18.80 9.28 -13.88
N TYR A 81 -17.93 8.31 -14.17
CA TYR A 81 -18.31 6.97 -14.63
C TYR A 81 -18.45 5.95 -13.49
N VAL A 82 -18.32 6.39 -12.21
CA VAL A 82 -18.29 5.48 -11.05
C VAL A 82 -19.58 4.65 -10.91
N GLY A 83 -20.71 5.15 -11.40
CA GLY A 83 -21.98 4.42 -11.43
C GLY A 83 -21.97 3.14 -12.26
N ASN A 84 -21.02 3.00 -13.20
CA ASN A 84 -20.83 1.77 -13.98
C ASN A 84 -20.09 0.67 -13.20
N LEU A 85 -19.47 1.00 -12.06
CA LEU A 85 -18.83 0.01 -11.21
C LEU A 85 -19.84 -0.60 -10.22
N THR A 86 -19.64 -1.88 -9.91
CA THR A 86 -20.08 -2.43 -8.63
C THR A 86 -18.92 -2.28 -7.66
N TYR A 87 -19.13 -1.68 -6.47
CA TYR A 87 -18.04 -1.48 -5.56
C TYR A 87 -18.43 -1.52 -4.09
N SER A 88 -17.43 -1.83 -3.26
CA SER A 88 -17.48 -1.78 -1.81
C SER A 88 -16.29 -0.97 -1.30
N LEU A 89 -16.56 0.11 -0.59
CA LEU A 89 -15.59 0.92 0.13
C LEU A 89 -15.69 0.63 1.61
N SER A 90 -14.56 0.59 2.31
CA SER A 90 -14.57 0.51 3.78
C SER A 90 -13.32 1.16 4.37
N MET A 91 -13.50 1.66 5.59
CA MET A 91 -12.44 2.07 6.48
C MET A 91 -12.54 1.27 7.78
N PHE A 92 -11.42 0.80 8.30
CA PHE A 92 -11.33 0.10 9.59
C PHE A 92 -10.21 0.68 10.45
N SER A 93 -10.27 0.45 11.76
CA SER A 93 -9.32 1.01 12.72
C SER A 93 -8.91 0.02 13.79
N LEU A 94 -7.68 0.16 14.32
CA LEU A 94 -7.23 -0.52 15.53
C LEU A 94 -7.83 0.08 16.81
N HIS A 95 -8.31 1.32 16.74
CA HIS A 95 -8.62 2.14 17.91
C HIS A 95 -10.12 2.50 18.01
N ASP A 96 -10.90 2.17 16.98
CA ASP A 96 -12.35 2.33 16.92
C ASP A 96 -12.96 1.08 16.29
N ASP A 97 -13.50 0.19 17.13
CA ASP A 97 -14.05 -1.13 16.72
C ASP A 97 -15.30 -1.00 15.84
N ASP A 98 -15.97 0.14 15.86
CA ASP A 98 -17.17 0.39 15.06
C ASP A 98 -16.83 0.89 13.65
N ALA A 99 -15.61 1.36 13.41
CA ALA A 99 -15.18 1.90 12.10
C ALA A 99 -15.44 0.91 10.97
N GLY A 100 -14.99 -0.33 11.11
CA GLY A 100 -15.13 -1.38 10.10
C GLY A 100 -16.58 -1.77 9.77
N LYS A 101 -17.56 -1.35 10.58
CA LYS A 101 -19.00 -1.58 10.34
C LYS A 101 -19.71 -0.34 9.86
N SER A 102 -19.36 0.83 10.43
CA SER A 102 -20.07 2.10 10.22
C SER A 102 -19.54 2.88 9.03
N LEU A 103 -18.24 2.71 8.71
CA LEU A 103 -17.60 3.39 7.61
C LEU A 103 -17.46 2.44 6.41
N GLN A 104 -18.61 2.04 5.88
CA GLN A 104 -18.73 1.26 4.65
C GLN A 104 -19.69 1.94 3.70
N PHE A 105 -19.45 1.78 2.39
CA PHE A 105 -20.34 2.24 1.34
C PHE A 105 -20.30 1.28 0.17
N HIS A 106 -21.48 0.92 -0.36
CA HIS A 106 -21.65 -0.12 -1.36
C HIS A 106 -22.54 0.36 -2.48
N HIS A 107 -22.21 -0.01 -3.72
CA HIS A 107 -22.99 0.30 -4.92
C HIS A 107 -22.99 -0.90 -5.86
N GLU A 108 -24.17 -1.18 -6.44
CA GLU A 108 -24.35 -2.19 -7.49
C GLU A 108 -24.56 -1.54 -8.84
N SER A 109 -23.74 -1.91 -9.83
CA SER A 109 -24.03 -1.58 -11.23
C SER A 109 -25.29 -2.28 -11.74
N ASN A 110 -25.86 -1.79 -12.84
CA ASN A 110 -27.04 -2.39 -13.45
C ASN A 110 -26.83 -3.87 -13.82
N GLU A 111 -25.62 -4.24 -14.25
CA GLU A 111 -25.26 -5.61 -14.62
C GLU A 111 -25.30 -6.56 -13.44
N VAL A 112 -24.78 -6.15 -12.29
CA VAL A 112 -24.82 -6.97 -11.07
C VAL A 112 -26.22 -7.01 -10.50
N LYS A 113 -26.90 -5.87 -10.38
CA LYS A 113 -28.27 -5.76 -9.86
C LYS A 113 -29.27 -6.62 -10.61
N ASN A 114 -29.15 -6.68 -11.96
CA ASN A 114 -30.04 -7.44 -12.84
C ASN A 114 -29.44 -8.78 -13.28
N GLY A 115 -28.26 -9.14 -12.79
CA GLY A 115 -27.56 -10.37 -13.13
C GLY A 115 -28.32 -11.63 -12.73
N LYS A 116 -28.07 -12.73 -13.45
CA LYS A 116 -28.68 -14.04 -13.15
C LYS A 116 -27.91 -14.82 -12.11
N LEU A 117 -26.61 -14.55 -11.97
CA LEU A 117 -25.66 -15.27 -11.13
C LEU A 117 -25.00 -14.31 -10.14
N GLY A 118 -24.54 -14.83 -9.02
CA GLY A 118 -23.89 -14.05 -7.98
C GLY A 118 -24.85 -13.24 -7.10
N THR A 119 -24.29 -12.30 -6.33
CA THR A 119 -25.08 -11.35 -5.54
C THR A 119 -25.74 -10.31 -6.44
N ARG A 120 -26.90 -9.83 -6.03
CA ARG A 120 -27.62 -8.71 -6.68
C ARG A 120 -27.62 -7.46 -5.82
N LYS A 121 -27.15 -7.59 -4.59
CA LYS A 121 -26.96 -6.51 -3.65
C LYS A 121 -25.64 -6.72 -2.95
N VAL A 122 -24.75 -5.72 -3.01
CA VAL A 122 -23.45 -5.80 -2.35
C VAL A 122 -23.49 -5.22 -0.95
N ASP A 123 -22.71 -5.85 -0.09
CA ASP A 123 -22.50 -5.49 1.31
C ASP A 123 -21.07 -5.83 1.75
N GLY A 124 -20.79 -5.70 3.05
CA GLY A 124 -19.48 -6.01 3.61
C GLY A 124 -19.04 -7.48 3.49
N ASP A 125 -19.98 -8.41 3.25
CA ASP A 125 -19.74 -9.85 3.10
C ASP A 125 -19.79 -10.32 1.64
N SER A 126 -19.95 -9.42 0.68
CA SER A 126 -19.93 -9.72 -0.74
C SER A 126 -18.52 -10.11 -1.19
N ILE A 127 -18.42 -11.25 -1.90
CA ILE A 127 -17.14 -11.87 -2.25
C ILE A 127 -16.63 -11.34 -3.59
N TYR A 128 -15.47 -10.71 -3.57
CA TYR A 128 -14.75 -10.24 -4.76
C TYR A 128 -13.52 -11.11 -5.02
N ARG A 129 -13.15 -11.28 -6.30
CA ARG A 129 -11.80 -11.71 -6.64
C ARG A 129 -10.83 -10.59 -6.28
N LEU A 130 -9.71 -10.92 -5.64
CA LEU A 130 -8.76 -9.91 -5.16
C LEU A 130 -7.60 -9.66 -6.11
N GLN A 131 -7.40 -10.54 -7.09
CA GLN A 131 -6.25 -10.46 -7.98
C GLN A 131 -4.93 -10.36 -7.17
N SER A 132 -4.08 -9.40 -7.46
CA SER A 132 -2.72 -9.31 -6.89
C SER A 132 -2.66 -8.94 -5.40
N ILE A 133 -3.75 -8.60 -4.74
CA ILE A 133 -3.79 -8.60 -3.26
C ILE A 133 -3.46 -10.00 -2.72
N SER A 134 -3.69 -11.06 -3.50
CA SER A 134 -3.28 -12.43 -3.17
C SER A 134 -1.80 -12.56 -2.79
N LYS A 135 -0.94 -11.72 -3.38
CA LYS A 135 0.49 -11.67 -3.08
C LYS A 135 0.77 -11.28 -1.63
N LEU A 136 -0.05 -10.38 -1.09
CA LEU A 136 0.04 -9.97 0.30
C LEU A 136 -0.29 -11.14 1.25
N PHE A 137 -1.33 -11.91 0.94
CA PHE A 137 -1.66 -13.12 1.70
C PHE A 137 -0.53 -14.15 1.65
N THR A 138 0.04 -14.36 0.46
CA THR A 138 1.16 -15.29 0.28
C THR A 138 2.38 -14.87 1.09
N MET A 139 2.72 -13.59 1.07
CA MET A 139 3.81 -13.05 1.87
C MET A 139 3.54 -13.18 3.37
N TYR A 140 2.34 -12.82 3.82
CA TYR A 140 1.96 -12.88 5.23
C TYR A 140 2.03 -14.31 5.78
N GLY A 141 1.49 -15.30 5.03
CA GLY A 141 1.61 -16.71 5.38
C GLY A 141 3.07 -17.21 5.36
N ALA A 142 3.88 -16.74 4.42
CA ALA A 142 5.29 -17.12 4.34
C ALA A 142 6.10 -16.58 5.53
N LEU A 143 5.81 -15.36 6.01
CA LEU A 143 6.45 -14.79 7.19
C LEU A 143 6.21 -15.61 8.47
N MET A 144 5.11 -16.34 8.55
CA MET A 144 4.79 -17.21 9.68
C MET A 144 5.41 -18.62 9.56
N THR A 145 5.70 -19.07 8.35
CA THR A 145 6.05 -20.47 8.09
C THR A 145 7.49 -20.71 7.64
N LEU A 146 8.15 -19.68 7.08
CA LEU A 146 9.55 -19.77 6.68
C LEU A 146 10.47 -19.29 7.80
N ASN A 147 11.62 -19.97 7.94
CA ASN A 147 12.66 -19.52 8.85
C ASN A 147 13.40 -18.31 8.29
N ARG A 148 14.05 -17.52 9.17
CA ARG A 148 14.80 -16.35 8.73
C ARG A 148 15.88 -16.68 7.68
N SER A 149 16.57 -17.80 7.82
CA SER A 149 17.57 -18.26 6.87
C SER A 149 17.01 -18.62 5.48
N ASP A 150 15.73 -18.98 5.40
CA ASP A 150 15.10 -19.33 4.12
C ASP A 150 14.93 -18.12 3.21
N TRP A 151 14.77 -16.92 3.79
CA TRP A 151 14.55 -15.69 3.04
C TRP A 151 15.76 -15.24 2.21
N GLU A 152 16.96 -15.56 2.67
CA GLU A 152 18.23 -15.20 2.03
C GLU A 152 18.86 -16.39 1.23
N ARG A 153 18.16 -17.53 1.21
CA ARG A 153 18.66 -18.74 0.59
C ARG A 153 18.62 -18.63 -0.94
N PRO A 154 19.74 -18.89 -1.65
CA PRO A 154 19.75 -18.91 -3.10
C PRO A 154 18.72 -19.87 -3.69
N LEU A 155 18.05 -19.49 -4.77
CA LEU A 155 17.07 -20.38 -5.41
C LEU A 155 17.72 -21.65 -5.98
N THR A 156 19.00 -21.62 -6.33
CA THR A 156 19.77 -22.79 -6.76
C THR A 156 19.87 -23.86 -5.68
N ASP A 157 19.80 -23.48 -4.40
CA ASP A 157 19.80 -24.43 -3.28
C ASP A 157 18.41 -25.01 -3.01
N ILE A 158 17.36 -24.27 -3.36
CA ILE A 158 15.96 -24.71 -3.22
C ILE A 158 15.55 -25.57 -4.42
N PHE A 159 15.95 -25.16 -5.61
CA PHE A 159 15.70 -25.81 -6.89
C PHE A 159 17.02 -26.05 -7.64
N PRO A 160 17.73 -27.18 -7.39
CA PRO A 160 19.04 -27.42 -7.99
C PRO A 160 19.07 -27.46 -9.52
N VAL A 161 17.93 -27.65 -10.17
CA VAL A 161 17.82 -27.55 -11.63
C VAL A 161 18.22 -26.14 -12.14
N LEU A 162 17.99 -25.10 -11.37
CA LEU A 162 18.36 -23.71 -11.72
C LEU A 162 19.88 -23.47 -11.73
N ALA A 163 20.64 -24.23 -10.97
CA ALA A 163 22.12 -24.16 -11.01
C ALA A 163 22.71 -24.52 -12.38
N LYS A 164 22.00 -25.33 -13.16
CA LYS A 164 22.41 -25.66 -14.54
C LYS A 164 22.23 -24.50 -15.50
N HIS A 165 21.29 -23.60 -15.16
CA HIS A 165 21.03 -22.38 -15.94
C HIS A 165 22.08 -21.31 -15.65
N ASP A 166 22.58 -21.20 -14.41
CA ASP A 166 23.68 -20.31 -14.06
C ASP A 166 24.95 -20.60 -14.88
N ALA A 167 25.26 -21.86 -15.08
CA ALA A 167 26.40 -22.26 -15.93
C ALA A 167 26.26 -21.83 -17.40
N ALA A 168 25.03 -21.71 -17.90
CA ALA A 168 24.76 -21.16 -19.22
C ALA A 168 24.80 -19.61 -19.21
N ALA A 169 24.40 -18.97 -18.12
CA ALA A 169 24.43 -17.52 -17.92
C ALA A 169 25.85 -16.94 -17.95
N GLU A 170 26.84 -17.69 -17.46
CA GLU A 170 28.25 -17.29 -17.55
C GLU A 170 28.75 -17.14 -19.00
N LYS A 171 28.17 -17.90 -19.93
CA LYS A 171 28.52 -17.85 -21.36
C LYS A 171 27.79 -16.77 -22.13
N LEU A 172 26.56 -16.43 -21.70
CA LEU A 172 25.71 -15.42 -22.33
C LEU A 172 25.11 -14.48 -21.25
N PRO A 173 25.92 -13.65 -20.62
CA PRO A 173 25.53 -12.89 -19.40
C PRO A 173 24.38 -11.91 -19.62
N TYR A 174 24.00 -11.59 -20.86
CA TYR A 174 22.91 -10.65 -21.16
C TYR A 174 21.52 -11.30 -21.23
N SER A 175 21.48 -12.63 -21.37
CA SER A 175 20.23 -13.34 -21.67
C SER A 175 19.70 -14.17 -20.52
N TYR A 176 20.56 -14.61 -19.59
CA TYR A 176 20.18 -15.55 -18.55
C TYR A 176 20.12 -14.94 -17.17
N GLN A 177 19.17 -15.43 -16.37
CA GLN A 177 19.00 -15.03 -14.98
C GLN A 177 20.10 -15.63 -14.09
N LYS A 178 20.59 -14.84 -13.15
CA LYS A 178 21.56 -15.28 -12.13
C LYS A 178 20.82 -15.88 -10.93
N TRP A 179 20.38 -17.12 -11.07
CA TRP A 179 19.54 -17.79 -10.09
C TRP A 179 20.20 -17.98 -8.72
N ASN A 180 21.54 -18.01 -8.64
CA ASN A 180 22.30 -18.04 -7.39
C ASN A 180 22.27 -16.72 -6.61
N GLU A 181 21.86 -15.62 -7.23
CA GLU A 181 21.67 -14.31 -6.61
C GLU A 181 20.19 -14.04 -6.31
N VAL A 182 19.27 -14.83 -6.84
CA VAL A 182 17.83 -14.73 -6.57
C VAL A 182 17.50 -15.47 -5.28
N THR A 183 16.75 -14.80 -4.38
CA THR A 183 16.32 -15.36 -3.09
C THR A 183 14.79 -15.26 -2.94
N PRO A 184 14.17 -16.01 -2.02
CA PRO A 184 12.75 -15.84 -1.70
C PRO A 184 12.38 -14.41 -1.37
N PHE A 185 13.25 -13.67 -0.66
CA PHE A 185 12.98 -12.29 -0.33
C PHE A 185 13.05 -11.36 -1.55
N SER A 186 13.99 -11.56 -2.46
CA SER A 186 14.06 -10.78 -3.70
C SER A 186 12.84 -11.00 -4.61
N LEU A 187 12.28 -12.23 -4.64
CA LEU A 187 11.02 -12.50 -5.32
C LEU A 187 9.84 -11.75 -4.67
N ALA A 188 9.72 -11.86 -3.35
CA ALA A 188 8.63 -11.24 -2.60
C ALA A 188 8.67 -9.71 -2.64
N SER A 189 9.85 -9.11 -2.75
CA SER A 189 10.06 -7.66 -2.83
C SER A 189 10.18 -7.11 -4.26
N GLN A 190 9.92 -7.94 -5.27
CA GLN A 190 9.89 -7.53 -6.69
C GLN A 190 11.24 -6.97 -7.21
N ILE A 191 12.37 -7.40 -6.63
CA ILE A 191 13.74 -6.98 -7.02
C ILE A 191 14.60 -8.16 -7.48
N SER A 192 13.94 -9.24 -7.89
CA SER A 192 14.63 -10.47 -8.33
C SER A 192 15.14 -10.42 -9.77
N GLY A 193 14.68 -9.46 -10.56
CA GLY A 193 14.95 -9.39 -12.00
C GLY A 193 14.30 -10.52 -12.81
N VAL A 194 13.41 -11.30 -12.19
CA VAL A 194 12.62 -12.33 -12.91
C VAL A 194 11.61 -11.63 -13.81
N PHE A 195 11.50 -12.11 -15.02
CA PHE A 195 10.62 -11.57 -16.05
C PHE A 195 9.19 -11.30 -15.53
N PRO A 196 8.54 -10.17 -15.91
CA PRO A 196 7.25 -9.75 -15.36
C PRO A 196 6.11 -10.73 -15.55
N GLN A 197 5.98 -11.28 -16.76
CA GLN A 197 4.92 -12.20 -17.12
C GLN A 197 5.51 -13.50 -17.67
N ILE A 198 4.71 -14.56 -17.70
CA ILE A 198 5.10 -15.77 -18.41
C ILE A 198 5.07 -15.47 -19.90
N PRO A 199 6.13 -15.85 -20.68
CA PRO A 199 6.52 -15.20 -21.93
C PRO A 199 5.60 -15.31 -23.13
N LEU A 200 4.40 -15.76 -23.00
CA LEU A 200 3.50 -15.83 -24.16
C LEU A 200 2.39 -14.79 -24.16
N LEU A 201 2.33 -13.96 -23.15
CA LEU A 201 1.69 -12.67 -23.31
C LEU A 201 2.74 -11.76 -23.94
N LEU A 202 2.94 -11.99 -25.25
CA LEU A 202 3.87 -11.26 -26.08
C LEU A 202 3.99 -9.81 -25.68
N ALA A 203 5.24 -9.41 -25.43
CA ALA A 203 5.69 -8.05 -25.38
C ALA A 203 4.65 -7.09 -24.81
N ASP A 204 4.63 -6.97 -23.46
CA ASP A 204 4.10 -5.80 -22.75
C ASP A 204 2.87 -5.11 -23.39
N GLY A 205 1.73 -5.80 -23.45
CA GLY A 205 0.45 -5.18 -23.78
C GLY A 205 -0.06 -5.36 -25.20
N LEU A 206 0.61 -6.10 -26.07
CA LEU A 206 0.07 -6.43 -27.39
C LEU A 206 -0.73 -7.75 -27.28
N ALA A 207 -2.03 -7.65 -27.38
CA ALA A 207 -2.94 -8.76 -27.14
C ALA A 207 -3.04 -9.74 -28.31
N SER A 208 -2.58 -9.38 -29.51
CA SER A 208 -2.73 -10.23 -30.70
C SER A 208 -1.59 -10.07 -31.72
N PHE A 209 -1.49 -11.06 -32.59
CA PHE A 209 -0.61 -11.02 -33.76
C PHE A 209 -0.88 -9.81 -34.65
N GLU A 210 -2.14 -9.53 -34.91
CA GLU A 210 -2.59 -8.43 -35.75
C GLU A 210 -2.13 -7.08 -35.18
N GLU A 211 -2.18 -6.91 -33.86
CA GLU A 211 -1.70 -5.68 -33.20
C GLU A 211 -0.19 -5.54 -33.30
N ALA A 212 0.57 -6.61 -33.12
CA ALA A 212 2.03 -6.59 -33.28
C ALA A 212 2.44 -6.24 -34.73
N VAL A 213 1.79 -6.86 -35.73
CA VAL A 213 2.03 -6.58 -37.15
C VAL A 213 1.62 -5.15 -37.50
N ALA A 214 0.50 -4.67 -37.00
CA ALA A 214 0.02 -3.30 -37.24
C ALA A 214 0.97 -2.25 -36.61
N ALA A 215 1.61 -2.60 -35.48
CA ALA A 215 2.63 -1.78 -34.84
C ALA A 215 4.02 -1.88 -35.49
N GLY A 216 4.19 -2.71 -36.51
CA GLY A 216 5.48 -2.93 -37.19
C GLY A 216 6.51 -3.67 -36.33
N LEU A 217 6.06 -4.43 -35.32
CA LEU A 217 6.94 -5.19 -34.42
C LEU A 217 7.26 -6.58 -35.01
N PRO A 218 8.45 -7.10 -34.74
CA PRO A 218 8.80 -8.46 -35.15
C PRO A 218 7.89 -9.47 -34.43
N TYR A 219 7.28 -10.33 -35.20
CA TYR A 219 6.45 -11.41 -34.71
C TYR A 219 7.14 -12.76 -34.90
N PHE A 220 7.15 -13.56 -33.86
CA PHE A 220 7.59 -14.95 -33.93
C PHE A 220 6.35 -15.83 -34.10
N ASP A 221 6.13 -16.31 -35.32
CA ASP A 221 5.03 -17.24 -35.60
C ASP A 221 5.30 -18.58 -34.89
N PRO A 222 4.45 -18.96 -33.93
CA PRO A 222 4.65 -20.21 -33.16
C PRO A 222 4.54 -21.47 -34.01
N THR A 223 4.00 -21.36 -35.25
CA THR A 223 3.90 -22.49 -36.17
C THR A 223 5.17 -22.70 -36.98
N THR A 224 6.00 -21.68 -37.13
CA THR A 224 7.19 -21.70 -38.00
C THR A 224 8.50 -21.48 -37.24
N ASP A 225 8.47 -20.84 -36.05
CA ASP A 225 9.65 -20.66 -35.21
C ASP A 225 9.84 -21.84 -34.23
N PRO A 226 10.92 -22.61 -34.35
CA PRO A 226 11.16 -23.78 -33.50
C PRO A 226 11.31 -23.45 -32.01
N THR A 227 11.74 -22.25 -31.67
CA THR A 227 11.91 -21.81 -30.28
C THR A 227 10.56 -21.55 -29.64
N THR A 228 9.70 -20.82 -30.33
CA THR A 228 8.34 -20.50 -29.86
C THR A 228 7.47 -21.76 -29.83
N SER A 229 7.61 -22.66 -30.81
CA SER A 229 6.90 -23.96 -30.82
C SER A 229 7.25 -24.80 -29.59
N LYS A 230 8.52 -24.90 -29.22
CA LYS A 230 8.94 -25.60 -28.00
C LYS A 230 8.39 -24.98 -26.71
N LEU A 231 8.29 -23.66 -26.67
CA LEU A 231 7.68 -22.97 -25.55
C LEU A 231 6.21 -23.34 -25.43
N LEU A 232 5.46 -23.40 -26.54
CA LEU A 232 4.06 -23.76 -26.57
C LEU A 232 3.78 -25.22 -26.14
N GLU A 233 4.75 -26.12 -26.29
CA GLU A 233 4.64 -27.49 -25.80
C GLU A 233 4.74 -27.61 -24.27
N ASN A 234 5.23 -26.56 -23.57
CA ASN A 234 5.34 -26.57 -22.13
C ASN A 234 3.98 -26.32 -21.48
N PRO A 235 3.50 -27.23 -20.60
CA PRO A 235 2.18 -27.10 -19.98
C PRO A 235 2.03 -25.88 -19.05
N CYS A 236 3.11 -25.14 -18.78
CA CYS A 236 3.11 -23.93 -17.96
C CYS A 236 3.03 -22.64 -18.78
N TYR A 237 3.04 -22.72 -20.10
CA TYR A 237 2.82 -21.54 -20.94
C TYR A 237 1.31 -21.27 -21.14
N MET A 238 0.96 -20.07 -21.39
CA MET A 238 -0.40 -19.46 -21.48
C MET A 238 -1.61 -20.37 -21.21
N GLN A 239 -1.86 -21.36 -22.05
CA GLN A 239 -2.91 -22.35 -21.84
C GLN A 239 -2.59 -23.30 -20.69
N GLY A 240 -1.32 -23.53 -20.42
CA GLY A 240 -0.83 -24.41 -19.37
C GLY A 240 -0.87 -23.83 -17.96
N ILE A 241 -0.90 -22.49 -17.80
CA ILE A 241 -1.08 -21.89 -16.46
C ILE A 241 -2.45 -22.23 -15.91
N THR A 242 -3.44 -22.38 -16.77
CA THR A 242 -4.80 -22.82 -16.42
C THR A 242 -4.94 -24.34 -16.44
N ASN A 243 -3.89 -25.11 -16.78
CA ASN A 243 -3.90 -26.55 -16.87
C ASN A 243 -3.25 -27.19 -15.63
N GLU A 244 -3.93 -28.16 -15.03
CA GLU A 244 -3.42 -28.92 -13.89
C GLU A 244 -2.11 -29.70 -14.19
N SER A 245 -1.76 -29.89 -15.45
CA SER A 245 -0.49 -30.50 -15.87
C SER A 245 0.73 -29.59 -15.64
N CYS A 246 0.55 -28.30 -15.40
CA CYS A 246 1.63 -27.41 -14.97
C CYS A 246 2.01 -27.70 -13.51
N THR A 247 3.05 -28.49 -13.34
CA THR A 247 3.61 -28.82 -12.02
C THR A 247 4.71 -27.83 -11.61
N THR A 248 5.10 -27.86 -10.34
CA THR A 248 6.25 -27.06 -9.84
C THR A 248 7.51 -27.32 -10.67
N ASP A 249 7.80 -28.59 -11.00
CA ASP A 249 9.01 -28.95 -11.74
C ASP A 249 8.97 -28.43 -13.18
N PHE A 250 7.83 -28.54 -13.86
CA PHE A 250 7.65 -27.97 -15.20
C PHE A 250 7.78 -26.45 -15.19
N TYR A 251 7.17 -25.80 -14.19
CA TYR A 251 7.24 -24.36 -14.07
C TYR A 251 8.69 -23.86 -13.86
N VAL A 252 9.41 -24.44 -12.90
CA VAL A 252 10.79 -24.07 -12.62
C VAL A 252 11.71 -24.35 -13.82
N GLN A 253 11.50 -25.49 -14.51
CA GLN A 253 12.26 -25.80 -15.72
C GLN A 253 11.96 -24.82 -16.87
N SER A 254 10.73 -24.30 -16.99
CA SER A 254 10.38 -23.36 -18.06
C SER A 254 11.11 -22.02 -17.92
N LEU A 255 11.54 -21.66 -16.72
CA LEU A 255 12.24 -20.40 -16.46
C LEU A 255 13.64 -20.33 -17.11
N LYS A 256 14.24 -21.48 -17.49
CA LYS A 256 15.58 -21.53 -18.11
C LYS A 256 15.68 -20.80 -19.46
N ASP A 257 14.59 -20.82 -20.21
CA ASP A 257 14.57 -20.28 -21.58
C ASP A 257 14.08 -18.82 -21.62
N ILE A 258 13.80 -18.24 -20.44
CA ILE A 258 13.27 -16.90 -20.30
C ILE A 258 14.41 -15.93 -19.95
N PRO A 259 14.61 -14.86 -20.73
CA PRO A 259 15.58 -13.83 -20.39
C PRO A 259 15.18 -13.10 -19.10
N ARG A 260 16.17 -12.65 -18.34
CA ARG A 260 15.90 -11.77 -17.20
C ARG A 260 15.42 -10.40 -17.64
N ALA A 261 14.61 -9.73 -16.81
CA ALA A 261 14.28 -8.34 -16.99
C ALA A 261 15.46 -7.44 -16.57
N HIS A 262 16.02 -7.70 -15.38
CA HIS A 262 17.14 -6.99 -14.77
C HIS A 262 18.05 -7.95 -14.02
N LEU A 263 19.20 -7.45 -13.55
CA LEU A 263 19.99 -8.20 -12.57
C LEU A 263 19.24 -8.27 -11.23
N PRO A 264 19.36 -9.38 -10.49
CA PRO A 264 18.83 -9.44 -9.13
C PRO A 264 19.35 -8.28 -8.29
N TRP A 265 18.48 -7.67 -7.48
CA TRP A 265 18.78 -6.56 -6.57
C TRP A 265 19.10 -5.20 -7.24
N GLU A 266 19.00 -5.09 -8.56
CA GLU A 266 19.35 -3.85 -9.28
C GLU A 266 18.22 -2.82 -9.26
N THR A 267 17.00 -3.24 -9.63
CA THR A 267 15.84 -2.35 -9.74
C THR A 267 14.54 -3.12 -9.47
N PRO A 268 13.50 -2.46 -8.96
CA PRO A 268 12.20 -3.11 -8.81
C PRO A 268 11.52 -3.29 -10.17
N GLU A 269 11.04 -4.49 -10.40
CA GLU A 269 10.24 -4.86 -11.57
C GLU A 269 9.08 -5.73 -11.13
N TYR A 270 7.84 -5.29 -11.36
CA TYR A 270 6.65 -6.05 -10.98
C TYR A 270 6.60 -7.37 -11.76
N SER A 271 6.65 -8.49 -11.05
CA SER A 271 6.68 -9.82 -11.67
C SER A 271 5.63 -10.75 -11.09
N ASN A 272 4.60 -11.05 -11.89
CA ASN A 272 3.66 -12.14 -11.59
C ASN A 272 4.37 -13.50 -11.65
N ALA A 273 5.26 -13.69 -12.61
CA ALA A 273 6.07 -14.91 -12.74
C ALA A 273 6.97 -15.12 -11.51
N GLY A 274 7.60 -14.05 -11.02
CA GLY A 274 8.37 -14.08 -9.78
C GLY A 274 7.53 -14.49 -8.57
N PHE A 275 6.29 -14.02 -8.48
CA PHE A 275 5.39 -14.37 -7.38
C PHE A 275 4.80 -15.78 -7.50
N VAL A 276 4.56 -16.26 -8.70
CA VAL A 276 4.25 -17.69 -8.95
C VAL A 276 5.41 -18.54 -8.45
N LEU A 277 6.65 -18.18 -8.80
CA LEU A 277 7.86 -18.87 -8.33
C LEU A 277 7.99 -18.82 -6.80
N PHE A 278 7.72 -17.66 -6.19
CA PHE A 278 7.70 -17.52 -4.74
C PHE A 278 6.70 -18.48 -4.07
N GLY A 279 5.51 -18.64 -4.64
CA GLY A 279 4.54 -19.63 -4.20
C GLY A 279 5.08 -21.08 -4.30
N GLN A 280 5.88 -21.40 -5.34
CA GLN A 280 6.52 -22.71 -5.46
C GLN A 280 7.67 -22.89 -4.45
N VAL A 281 8.40 -21.83 -4.11
CA VAL A 281 9.37 -21.82 -3.01
C VAL A 281 8.68 -22.17 -1.69
N VAL A 282 7.59 -21.48 -1.36
CA VAL A 282 6.81 -21.77 -0.14
C VAL A 282 6.34 -23.23 -0.12
N LYS A 283 5.78 -23.73 -1.23
CA LYS A 283 5.36 -25.13 -1.35
C LYS A 283 6.53 -26.09 -1.14
N LYS A 284 7.70 -25.80 -1.73
CA LYS A 284 8.90 -26.64 -1.62
C LYS A 284 9.43 -26.71 -0.20
N LEU A 285 9.47 -25.59 0.50
CA LEU A 285 10.03 -25.49 1.86
C LEU A 285 9.06 -25.99 2.93
N THR A 286 7.74 -25.77 2.75
CA THR A 286 6.72 -26.20 3.72
C THR A 286 6.16 -27.60 3.46
N GLY A 287 6.33 -28.14 2.25
CA GLY A 287 5.71 -29.41 1.81
C GLY A 287 4.18 -29.33 1.65
N ARG A 288 3.58 -28.13 1.69
CA ARG A 288 2.12 -27.93 1.70
C ARG A 288 1.64 -27.32 0.38
N SER A 289 0.48 -27.77 -0.11
CA SER A 289 -0.20 -27.10 -1.22
C SER A 289 -0.85 -25.80 -0.76
N TYR A 290 -0.99 -24.83 -1.69
CA TYR A 290 -1.36 -23.44 -1.35
C TYR A 290 -2.69 -23.30 -0.62
N LYS A 291 -3.78 -23.93 -1.12
CA LYS A 291 -5.13 -23.80 -0.50
C LYS A 291 -5.17 -24.18 0.98
N PRO A 292 -4.78 -25.39 1.39
CA PRO A 292 -4.80 -25.75 2.81
C PRO A 292 -3.80 -24.92 3.62
N TRP A 293 -2.64 -24.58 3.04
CA TRP A 293 -1.61 -23.82 3.70
C TRP A 293 -2.09 -22.40 4.05
N ILE A 294 -2.68 -21.67 3.09
CA ILE A 294 -3.16 -20.29 3.35
C ILE A 294 -4.37 -20.26 4.27
N ASN A 295 -5.25 -21.26 4.15
CA ASN A 295 -6.39 -21.41 5.05
C ASN A 295 -5.96 -21.64 6.50
N GLU A 296 -5.01 -22.52 6.73
CA GLU A 296 -4.51 -22.89 8.05
C GLU A 296 -3.74 -21.75 8.72
N ASN A 297 -2.93 -21.01 7.94
CA ASN A 297 -2.04 -20.00 8.49
C ASN A 297 -2.64 -18.59 8.53
N VAL A 298 -3.63 -18.28 7.66
CA VAL A 298 -4.18 -16.92 7.57
C VAL A 298 -5.69 -16.91 7.77
N PHE A 299 -6.47 -17.60 6.92
CA PHE A 299 -7.92 -17.44 6.94
C PHE A 299 -8.55 -17.93 8.25
N SER A 300 -8.22 -19.15 8.67
CA SER A 300 -8.80 -19.76 9.88
C SER A 300 -8.39 -19.03 11.17
N PRO A 301 -7.10 -18.70 11.40
CA PRO A 301 -6.70 -17.96 12.60
C PRO A 301 -7.34 -16.58 12.73
N LEU A 302 -7.63 -15.90 11.61
CA LEU A 302 -8.26 -14.59 11.59
C LEU A 302 -9.80 -14.65 11.51
N GLY A 303 -10.39 -15.84 11.45
CA GLY A 303 -11.84 -15.99 11.27
C GLY A 303 -12.34 -15.40 9.95
N MET A 304 -11.53 -15.45 8.87
CA MET A 304 -11.84 -14.98 7.52
C MET A 304 -12.68 -16.05 6.79
N LYS A 305 -13.89 -16.29 7.28
CA LYS A 305 -14.77 -17.37 6.81
C LYS A 305 -15.31 -17.19 5.39
N ASP A 306 -15.26 -15.96 4.90
CA ASP A 306 -15.74 -15.56 3.58
C ASP A 306 -14.61 -15.43 2.55
N SER A 307 -13.39 -15.83 2.94
CA SER A 307 -12.22 -15.85 2.10
C SER A 307 -11.88 -17.25 1.59
N SER A 308 -11.36 -17.34 0.37
CA SER A 308 -10.97 -18.61 -0.25
C SER A 308 -9.84 -18.42 -1.25
N ALA A 309 -9.14 -19.50 -1.59
CA ALA A 309 -8.15 -19.51 -2.66
C ALA A 309 -8.59 -20.43 -3.79
N GLY A 310 -8.46 -19.97 -5.05
CA GLY A 310 -8.79 -20.71 -6.26
C GLY A 310 -10.27 -21.01 -6.41
N GLY A 311 -11.11 -19.99 -6.29
CA GLY A 311 -12.54 -20.02 -6.52
C GLY A 311 -13.40 -19.92 -5.27
N VAL A 312 -14.69 -19.73 -5.48
CA VAL A 312 -15.74 -19.62 -4.45
C VAL A 312 -16.50 -20.94 -4.41
N ALA A 313 -16.80 -21.43 -3.21
CA ALA A 313 -17.60 -22.65 -3.05
C ALA A 313 -18.98 -22.50 -3.70
N GLN A 314 -19.48 -23.55 -4.34
CA GLN A 314 -20.77 -23.54 -5.04
C GLN A 314 -21.94 -23.05 -4.15
N SER A 315 -21.93 -23.44 -2.87
CA SER A 315 -22.94 -23.01 -1.89
C SER A 315 -22.91 -21.52 -1.58
N ARG A 316 -21.84 -20.81 -1.99
CA ARG A 316 -21.60 -19.41 -1.71
C ARG A 316 -21.56 -18.53 -2.98
N LEU A 317 -21.80 -19.09 -4.14
CA LEU A 317 -21.84 -18.33 -5.41
C LEU A 317 -22.83 -17.16 -5.36
N GLY A 318 -23.93 -17.29 -4.62
CA GLY A 318 -24.90 -16.21 -4.41
C GLY A 318 -24.36 -14.98 -3.66
N GLN A 319 -23.16 -15.07 -3.08
CA GLN A 319 -22.47 -13.94 -2.42
C GLN A 319 -21.35 -13.35 -3.29
N ALA A 320 -20.97 -14.02 -4.40
CA ALA A 320 -19.91 -13.56 -5.29
C ALA A 320 -20.41 -12.40 -6.16
N VAL A 321 -19.54 -11.40 -6.34
CA VAL A 321 -19.79 -10.31 -7.30
C VAL A 321 -19.41 -10.78 -8.69
N ILE A 322 -20.39 -10.80 -9.60
CA ILE A 322 -20.27 -11.32 -10.96
C ILE A 322 -20.72 -10.23 -11.94
N PRO A 323 -19.82 -9.33 -12.38
CA PRO A 323 -20.16 -8.25 -13.28
C PRO A 323 -20.37 -8.71 -14.73
N ASN A 324 -19.80 -9.87 -15.09
CA ASN A 324 -19.84 -10.45 -16.43
C ASN A 324 -19.71 -11.97 -16.33
N GLU A 325 -20.37 -12.72 -17.23
CA GLU A 325 -20.32 -14.19 -17.23
C GLU A 325 -18.89 -14.74 -17.48
N GLN A 326 -18.03 -13.99 -18.15
CA GLN A 326 -16.65 -14.41 -18.41
C GLN A 326 -15.82 -14.60 -17.13
N ILE A 327 -16.16 -13.90 -16.04
CA ILE A 327 -15.47 -14.09 -14.75
C ILE A 327 -15.79 -15.45 -14.08
N LEU A 328 -16.81 -16.17 -14.53
CA LEU A 328 -17.23 -17.44 -13.93
C LEU A 328 -16.13 -18.50 -13.93
N THR A 329 -15.25 -18.51 -14.92
CA THR A 329 -14.10 -19.43 -14.96
C THR A 329 -13.15 -19.23 -13.78
N TYR A 330 -13.04 -18.00 -13.29
CA TYR A 330 -12.29 -17.68 -12.09
C TYR A 330 -13.10 -17.98 -10.82
N VAL A 331 -14.35 -17.53 -10.78
CA VAL A 331 -15.21 -17.70 -9.59
C VAL A 331 -15.44 -19.16 -9.26
N ASN A 332 -15.65 -20.03 -10.25
CA ASN A 332 -15.79 -21.48 -10.04
C ASN A 332 -14.45 -22.23 -9.85
N GLY A 333 -13.31 -21.50 -9.95
CA GLY A 333 -11.98 -22.05 -9.73
C GLY A 333 -11.37 -22.82 -10.90
N SER A 334 -12.00 -22.82 -12.07
CA SER A 334 -11.46 -23.54 -13.24
C SER A 334 -10.29 -22.82 -13.91
N ALA A 335 -10.16 -21.52 -13.70
CA ALA A 335 -9.07 -20.73 -14.26
C ALA A 335 -7.82 -20.63 -13.34
N ASP A 336 -7.95 -20.94 -12.04
CA ASP A 336 -6.87 -20.82 -11.08
C ASP A 336 -6.29 -22.19 -10.72
N THR A 337 -5.07 -22.43 -11.11
CA THR A 337 -4.31 -23.63 -10.72
C THR A 337 -3.55 -23.42 -9.41
N ASN A 338 -3.06 -24.50 -8.80
CA ASN A 338 -2.17 -24.44 -7.63
C ASN A 338 -0.90 -23.59 -7.87
N ILE A 339 -0.53 -23.36 -9.12
CA ILE A 339 0.62 -22.55 -9.52
C ILE A 339 0.31 -21.06 -9.43
N THR A 340 -0.86 -20.61 -9.90
CA THR A 340 -1.21 -19.20 -10.06
C THR A 340 -1.85 -18.59 -8.81
N MET A 341 -2.47 -19.39 -7.96
CA MET A 341 -3.16 -18.91 -6.75
C MET A 341 -2.32 -17.99 -5.85
N PRO A 342 -1.01 -18.26 -5.62
CA PRO A 342 -0.17 -17.39 -4.79
C PRO A 342 -0.05 -15.96 -5.31
N SER A 343 -0.20 -15.78 -6.63
CA SER A 343 -0.06 -14.49 -7.30
C SER A 343 -1.38 -13.72 -7.46
N GLY A 344 -2.52 -14.43 -7.64
CA GLY A 344 -3.77 -13.76 -8.02
C GLY A 344 -5.07 -14.50 -7.71
N GLY A 345 -5.03 -15.65 -7.03
CA GLY A 345 -6.19 -16.54 -6.90
C GLY A 345 -6.98 -16.47 -5.59
N VAL A 346 -6.83 -15.41 -4.78
CA VAL A 346 -7.60 -15.23 -3.55
C VAL A 346 -8.88 -14.45 -3.81
N PHE A 347 -9.95 -14.89 -3.15
CA PHE A 347 -11.26 -14.24 -3.06
C PHE A 347 -11.49 -13.83 -1.61
N SER A 348 -12.09 -12.67 -1.37
CA SER A 348 -12.40 -12.20 -0.03
C SER A 348 -13.47 -11.11 -0.06
N THR A 349 -13.79 -10.60 1.12
CA THR A 349 -14.80 -9.56 1.35
C THR A 349 -14.17 -8.37 2.05
N THR A 350 -14.86 -7.25 2.05
CA THR A 350 -14.48 -6.04 2.81
C THR A 350 -14.30 -6.37 4.30
N ASN A 351 -15.22 -7.13 4.89
CA ASN A 351 -15.16 -7.51 6.30
C ASN A 351 -13.97 -8.41 6.63
N ASP A 352 -13.64 -9.37 5.78
CA ASP A 352 -12.50 -10.26 6.00
C ASP A 352 -11.16 -9.55 5.76
N LEU A 353 -11.08 -8.65 4.76
CA LEU A 353 -9.90 -7.83 4.54
C LEU A 353 -9.63 -6.86 5.70
N SER A 354 -10.67 -6.35 6.36
CA SER A 354 -10.52 -5.56 7.59
C SER A 354 -9.86 -6.37 8.70
N LYS A 355 -10.21 -7.65 8.86
CA LYS A 355 -9.55 -8.55 9.83
C LYS A 355 -8.07 -8.76 9.50
N LEU A 356 -7.73 -8.94 8.21
CA LEU A 356 -6.35 -9.03 7.77
C LEU A 356 -5.58 -7.75 8.07
N GLY A 357 -6.13 -6.60 7.70
CA GLY A 357 -5.50 -5.29 7.91
C GLY A 357 -5.26 -5.00 9.40
N ILE A 358 -6.26 -5.23 10.24
CA ILE A 358 -6.15 -5.13 11.71
C ILE A 358 -5.08 -6.09 12.23
N SER A 359 -5.05 -7.33 11.76
CA SER A 359 -4.04 -8.32 12.18
C SER A 359 -2.61 -7.87 11.87
N ILE A 360 -2.38 -7.25 10.72
CA ILE A 360 -1.07 -6.72 10.34
C ILE A 360 -0.69 -5.53 11.23
N LEU A 361 -1.59 -4.55 11.37
CA LEU A 361 -1.36 -3.34 12.17
C LEU A 361 -1.16 -3.66 13.66
N ASN A 362 -1.91 -4.64 14.19
CA ASN A 362 -1.86 -5.07 15.60
C ASN A 362 -0.81 -6.15 15.90
N ASN A 363 -0.07 -6.60 14.90
CA ASN A 363 0.91 -7.69 15.06
C ASN A 363 0.27 -9.00 15.60
N THR A 364 -0.95 -9.33 15.19
CA THR A 364 -1.72 -10.44 15.78
C THR A 364 -1.11 -11.81 15.51
N LEU A 365 -0.66 -12.07 14.27
CA LEU A 365 -0.07 -13.35 13.85
C LEU A 365 1.46 -13.30 13.76
N LEU A 366 2.06 -12.13 13.73
CA LEU A 366 3.52 -11.96 13.64
C LEU A 366 4.06 -11.21 14.86
N PRO A 367 5.27 -11.52 15.32
CA PRO A 367 5.96 -10.66 16.27
C PRO A 367 6.13 -9.24 15.73
N ALA A 368 5.96 -8.23 16.58
CA ALA A 368 6.01 -6.83 16.19
C ALA A 368 7.32 -6.41 15.47
N ASN A 369 8.46 -6.99 15.83
CA ASN A 369 9.72 -6.74 15.16
C ASN A 369 9.74 -7.30 13.72
N VAL A 370 9.05 -8.41 13.46
CA VAL A 370 8.91 -9.00 12.11
C VAL A 370 8.01 -8.12 11.26
N THR A 371 6.86 -7.68 11.78
CA THR A 371 5.97 -6.76 11.07
C THR A 371 6.69 -5.45 10.73
N ARG A 372 7.41 -4.85 11.69
CA ARG A 372 8.17 -3.62 11.47
C ARG A 372 9.28 -3.78 10.41
N TRP A 373 9.96 -4.94 10.39
CA TRP A 373 10.93 -5.26 9.34
C TRP A 373 10.26 -5.41 7.97
N TRP A 374 9.18 -6.17 7.91
CA TRP A 374 8.43 -6.43 6.70
C TRP A 374 7.84 -5.15 6.06
N MET A 375 7.35 -4.23 6.88
CA MET A 375 6.77 -2.97 6.42
C MET A 375 7.82 -1.90 6.06
N LYS A 376 9.10 -2.23 5.96
CA LYS A 376 10.11 -1.28 5.46
C LYS A 376 10.15 -1.30 3.93
N PRO A 377 10.31 -0.12 3.30
CA PRO A 377 10.62 -0.05 1.87
C PRO A 377 11.86 -0.88 1.54
N GLN A 378 11.83 -1.58 0.42
CA GLN A 378 12.94 -2.39 -0.07
C GLN A 378 13.65 -1.72 -1.23
N SER A 379 12.94 -0.92 -2.02
CA SER A 379 13.49 -0.17 -3.13
C SER A 379 12.75 1.14 -3.36
N ASN A 380 13.48 2.15 -3.81
CA ASN A 380 12.90 3.32 -4.41
C ASN A 380 12.51 3.02 -5.87
N THR A 381 11.62 3.85 -6.42
CA THR A 381 11.29 3.86 -7.85
C THR A 381 11.82 5.14 -8.50
N ALA A 382 11.58 5.32 -9.79
CA ALA A 382 11.87 6.57 -10.47
C ALA A 382 10.95 7.73 -10.01
N GLN A 383 9.85 7.43 -9.32
CA GLN A 383 8.93 8.42 -8.75
C GLN A 383 9.27 8.64 -7.27
N LEU A 384 9.28 9.91 -6.84
CA LEU A 384 9.67 10.29 -5.48
C LEU A 384 8.64 9.87 -4.41
N ASP A 385 7.41 9.75 -4.80
CA ASP A 385 6.25 9.45 -3.96
C ASP A 385 5.85 7.97 -3.97
N ILE A 386 6.61 7.11 -4.67
CA ILE A 386 6.35 5.67 -4.74
C ILE A 386 7.58 4.87 -4.37
N GLN A 387 7.41 3.93 -3.45
CA GLN A 387 8.41 2.96 -3.04
C GLN A 387 7.83 1.54 -3.11
N VAL A 388 8.70 0.55 -3.22
CA VAL A 388 8.34 -0.86 -3.26
C VAL A 388 8.78 -1.56 -1.99
N GLY A 389 7.88 -2.36 -1.41
CA GLY A 389 8.15 -3.26 -0.29
C GLY A 389 7.97 -4.73 -0.70
N ALA A 390 7.70 -5.60 0.25
CA ALA A 390 7.51 -7.03 0.02
C ALA A 390 6.07 -7.50 0.37
N PRO A 391 5.10 -7.49 -0.50
CA PRO A 391 5.02 -6.89 -1.85
C PRO A 391 4.32 -5.52 -1.84
N TRP A 392 4.60 -4.67 -0.86
CA TRP A 392 3.92 -3.40 -0.68
C TRP A 392 4.17 -2.45 -1.85
N GLU A 393 3.13 -1.78 -2.29
CA GLU A 393 3.12 -0.59 -3.13
C GLU A 393 2.95 0.60 -2.17
N ILE A 394 4.05 1.27 -1.82
CA ILE A 394 4.06 2.29 -0.78
C ILE A 394 3.93 3.66 -1.44
N VAL A 395 2.78 4.30 -1.20
CA VAL A 395 2.54 5.68 -1.65
C VAL A 395 2.88 6.64 -0.52
N ARG A 396 3.73 7.62 -0.81
CA ARG A 396 4.14 8.67 0.11
C ARG A 396 3.32 9.92 -0.13
N SER A 397 2.15 9.99 0.48
CA SER A 397 1.24 11.12 0.35
C SER A 397 1.78 12.33 1.11
N THR A 398 2.00 13.44 0.41
CA THR A 398 2.45 14.69 1.02
C THR A 398 1.28 15.64 1.18
N ASP A 399 0.97 16.04 2.41
CA ASP A 399 -0.01 17.10 2.65
C ASP A 399 0.48 18.42 2.05
N PRO A 400 -0.23 19.01 1.08
CA PRO A 400 0.26 20.18 0.35
C PRO A 400 0.37 21.43 1.24
N LYS A 401 -0.28 21.45 2.41
CA LYS A 401 -0.31 22.60 3.32
C LYS A 401 0.79 22.53 4.36
N SER A 402 0.93 21.43 5.05
CA SER A 402 1.97 21.22 6.08
C SER A 402 3.24 20.58 5.54
N GLY A 403 3.17 19.95 4.38
CA GLY A 403 4.27 19.21 3.78
C GLY A 403 4.64 17.91 4.50
N VAL A 404 3.80 17.46 5.42
CA VAL A 404 4.02 16.19 6.12
C VAL A 404 3.74 15.03 5.19
N VAL A 405 4.65 14.07 5.21
CA VAL A 405 4.51 12.82 4.45
C VAL A 405 3.79 11.78 5.31
N THR A 406 2.78 11.15 4.73
CA THR A 406 2.10 9.99 5.29
C THR A 406 2.34 8.80 4.36
N ASP A 407 2.94 7.73 4.87
CA ASP A 407 3.18 6.51 4.10
C ASP A 407 1.92 5.64 4.11
N ILE A 408 1.40 5.34 2.91
CA ILE A 408 0.26 4.46 2.68
C ILE A 408 0.80 3.13 2.14
N TYR A 409 0.75 2.10 2.94
CA TYR A 409 1.14 0.75 2.56
C TYR A 409 -0.01 0.08 1.84
N SER A 410 0.06 0.00 0.54
CA SER A 410 -1.01 -0.55 -0.27
C SER A 410 -0.60 -1.83 -1.00
N LYS A 411 -1.59 -2.59 -1.43
CA LYS A 411 -1.45 -3.59 -2.49
C LYS A 411 -2.68 -3.54 -3.37
N SER A 412 -2.45 -3.33 -4.64
CA SER A 412 -3.48 -3.35 -5.67
C SER A 412 -3.68 -4.75 -6.24
N GLY A 413 -4.86 -4.97 -6.80
CA GLY A 413 -5.17 -6.12 -7.63
C GLY A 413 -5.97 -5.69 -8.84
N ASP A 414 -5.54 -6.06 -10.05
CA ASP A 414 -6.18 -5.66 -11.29
C ASP A 414 -6.23 -6.80 -12.30
N GLY A 415 -7.33 -6.91 -13.05
CA GLY A 415 -7.57 -7.89 -14.10
C GLY A 415 -8.87 -8.67 -13.93
N ALA A 416 -9.30 -9.38 -14.97
CA ALA A 416 -10.51 -10.20 -14.97
C ALA A 416 -11.74 -9.45 -14.40
N PHE A 417 -12.02 -8.27 -14.93
CA PHE A 417 -13.17 -7.43 -14.59
C PHE A 417 -13.19 -6.83 -13.19
N VAL A 418 -12.10 -6.95 -12.41
CA VAL A 418 -12.02 -6.40 -11.06
C VAL A 418 -10.77 -5.53 -10.88
N THR A 419 -10.89 -4.49 -10.06
CA THR A 419 -9.76 -3.70 -9.55
C THR A 419 -9.96 -3.49 -8.05
N THR A 420 -8.94 -3.76 -7.27
CA THR A 420 -9.04 -3.83 -5.81
C THR A 420 -7.83 -3.21 -5.12
N TRP A 421 -8.02 -2.64 -3.93
CA TRP A 421 -6.96 -2.19 -3.04
C TRP A 421 -7.23 -2.60 -1.60
N LEU A 422 -6.16 -2.99 -0.92
CA LEU A 422 -6.03 -2.93 0.52
C LEU A 422 -4.95 -1.92 0.85
N MET A 423 -5.26 -0.93 1.68
CA MET A 423 -4.37 0.15 2.08
C MET A 423 -4.28 0.21 3.61
N LEU A 424 -3.09 0.36 4.15
CA LEU A 424 -2.83 0.51 5.58
C LEU A 424 -2.09 1.81 5.83
N ILE A 425 -2.49 2.56 6.85
CA ILE A 425 -1.82 3.78 7.30
C ILE A 425 -1.45 3.60 8.78
N PRO A 426 -0.26 3.05 9.06
CA PRO A 426 0.16 2.72 10.43
C PRO A 426 0.20 3.93 11.36
N ASP A 427 0.50 5.12 10.86
CA ASP A 427 0.56 6.36 11.64
C ASP A 427 -0.77 6.68 12.35
N PHE A 428 -1.89 6.24 11.79
CA PHE A 428 -3.22 6.42 12.37
C PHE A 428 -3.85 5.11 12.86
N GLY A 429 -3.18 3.98 12.67
CA GLY A 429 -3.74 2.67 13.01
C GLY A 429 -4.98 2.32 12.19
N VAL A 430 -5.10 2.81 10.96
CA VAL A 430 -6.26 2.59 10.10
C VAL A 430 -5.90 1.89 8.80
N GLY A 431 -6.93 1.33 8.16
CA GLY A 431 -6.82 0.83 6.80
C GLY A 431 -8.11 1.05 6.02
N PHE A 432 -7.98 0.87 4.70
CA PHE A 432 -9.06 1.03 3.74
C PHE A 432 -9.11 -0.15 2.79
N THR A 433 -10.31 -0.50 2.35
CA THR A 433 -10.51 -1.38 1.21
C THR A 433 -11.30 -0.66 0.12
N VAL A 434 -10.87 -0.87 -1.12
CA VAL A 434 -11.62 -0.49 -2.33
C VAL A 434 -11.72 -1.75 -3.17
N LEU A 435 -12.91 -2.34 -3.25
CA LEU A 435 -13.17 -3.52 -4.05
C LEU A 435 -14.12 -3.13 -5.18
N THR A 436 -13.71 -3.28 -6.43
CA THR A 436 -14.53 -2.90 -7.57
C THR A 436 -14.65 -4.02 -8.59
N ALA A 437 -15.77 -4.03 -9.31
CA ALA A 437 -15.99 -4.89 -10.45
C ALA A 437 -16.68 -4.09 -11.56
N ASN A 438 -16.24 -4.27 -12.82
CA ASN A 438 -16.78 -3.59 -13.99
C ASN A 438 -17.02 -4.58 -15.12
N PRO A 439 -18.19 -4.57 -15.79
CA PRO A 439 -18.43 -5.40 -16.96
C PRO A 439 -17.54 -5.02 -18.15
N VAL A 440 -17.00 -3.79 -18.18
CA VAL A 440 -16.13 -3.27 -19.24
C VAL A 440 -14.67 -3.29 -18.78
N GLU A 441 -13.88 -4.19 -19.35
CA GLU A 441 -12.49 -4.43 -18.99
C GLU A 441 -11.60 -3.20 -19.20
N SER A 442 -11.75 -2.49 -20.34
CA SER A 442 -10.84 -1.43 -20.76
C SER A 442 -10.86 -0.16 -19.89
N THR A 443 -11.95 0.10 -19.15
CA THR A 443 -12.13 1.33 -18.35
C THR A 443 -12.00 1.09 -16.86
N ARG A 444 -12.05 -0.16 -16.47
CA ARG A 444 -12.08 -0.62 -15.08
C ARG A 444 -11.05 0.09 -14.20
N LEU A 445 -9.79 -0.01 -14.56
CA LEU A 445 -8.68 0.51 -13.75
C LEU A 445 -8.78 2.02 -13.54
N ARG A 446 -9.15 2.78 -14.57
CA ARG A 446 -9.18 4.25 -14.48
C ARG A 446 -10.30 4.74 -13.59
N ILE A 447 -11.50 4.17 -13.72
CA ILE A 447 -12.64 4.54 -12.87
C ILE A 447 -12.39 4.13 -11.43
N ALA A 448 -11.86 2.93 -11.22
CA ALA A 448 -11.55 2.43 -9.87
C ALA A 448 -10.43 3.25 -9.19
N SER A 449 -9.41 3.68 -9.95
CA SER A 449 -8.36 4.58 -9.43
C SER A 449 -8.93 5.94 -9.04
N ALA A 450 -9.79 6.53 -9.88
CA ALA A 450 -10.46 7.79 -9.57
C ALA A 450 -11.32 7.70 -8.29
N LEU A 451 -11.99 6.57 -8.08
CA LEU A 451 -12.77 6.31 -6.86
C LEU A 451 -11.86 6.19 -5.63
N ALA A 452 -10.74 5.49 -5.73
CA ALA A 452 -9.77 5.35 -4.64
C ALA A 452 -9.13 6.71 -4.28
N ASP A 453 -8.74 7.49 -5.28
CA ASP A 453 -8.21 8.85 -5.10
C ASP A 453 -9.24 9.74 -4.40
N HIS A 454 -10.49 9.73 -4.86
CA HIS A 454 -11.58 10.52 -4.28
C HIS A 454 -11.82 10.18 -2.81
N MET A 455 -11.80 8.90 -2.46
CA MET A 455 -11.91 8.45 -1.06
C MET A 455 -10.75 8.98 -0.21
N LEU A 456 -9.51 8.84 -0.66
CA LEU A 456 -8.33 9.29 0.09
C LEU A 456 -8.28 10.82 0.20
N GLU A 457 -8.58 11.56 -0.86
CA GLU A 457 -8.64 13.03 -0.84
C GLU A 457 -9.63 13.56 0.21
N LYS A 458 -10.77 12.89 0.38
CA LYS A 458 -11.79 13.28 1.36
C LYS A 458 -11.39 12.89 2.78
N VAL A 459 -10.93 11.64 2.98
CA VAL A 459 -10.81 11.05 4.33
C VAL A 459 -9.43 11.30 4.96
N LEU A 460 -8.33 11.24 4.21
CA LEU A 460 -6.99 11.36 4.80
C LEU A 460 -6.76 12.69 5.57
N PRO A 461 -7.19 13.88 5.07
CA PRO A 461 -7.06 15.10 5.84
C PRO A 461 -7.86 15.12 7.15
N SER A 462 -8.97 14.39 7.21
CA SER A 462 -9.80 14.31 8.42
C SER A 462 -9.14 13.49 9.53
N LEU A 463 -8.34 12.48 9.19
CA LEU A 463 -7.54 11.72 10.15
C LEU A 463 -6.56 12.62 10.90
N TRP A 464 -5.86 13.50 10.18
CA TRP A 464 -4.97 14.49 10.78
C TRP A 464 -5.71 15.43 11.74
N LYS A 465 -6.88 15.94 11.31
CA LYS A 465 -7.70 16.83 12.14
C LYS A 465 -8.21 16.13 13.39
N GLN A 466 -8.66 14.88 13.25
CA GLN A 466 -9.18 14.10 14.38
C GLN A 466 -8.07 13.76 15.37
N ALA A 467 -6.90 13.29 14.89
CA ALA A 467 -5.75 13.03 15.75
C ALA A 467 -5.28 14.29 16.50
N ALA A 468 -5.24 15.45 15.83
CA ALA A 468 -4.90 16.72 16.43
C ALA A 468 -5.91 17.15 17.51
N LYS A 469 -7.22 17.03 17.22
CA LYS A 469 -8.30 17.33 18.17
C LYS A 469 -8.18 16.48 19.44
N GLU A 470 -8.00 15.18 19.29
CA GLU A 470 -7.87 14.25 20.42
C GLU A 470 -6.58 14.51 21.20
N ALA A 471 -5.45 14.76 20.51
CA ALA A 471 -4.20 15.11 21.17
C ALA A 471 -4.32 16.40 21.98
N GLY A 472 -5.01 17.42 21.46
CA GLY A 472 -5.31 18.64 22.18
C GLY A 472 -6.17 18.42 23.42
N THR A 473 -7.17 17.54 23.33
CA THR A 473 -8.05 17.21 24.45
C THR A 473 -7.32 16.38 25.52
N ASN A 474 -6.51 15.43 25.11
CA ASN A 474 -5.90 14.44 26.02
C ASN A 474 -4.59 14.94 26.65
N PHE A 475 -3.81 15.76 25.93
CA PHE A 475 -2.47 16.18 26.34
C PHE A 475 -2.28 17.69 26.38
N GLY A 476 -3.22 18.48 25.86
CA GLY A 476 -3.19 19.93 25.97
C GLY A 476 -3.40 20.38 27.43
N GLY A 477 -2.67 21.41 27.85
CA GLY A 477 -2.81 21.96 29.19
C GLY A 477 -1.47 22.34 29.85
N SER A 478 -1.56 22.81 31.08
CA SER A 478 -0.40 23.22 31.88
C SER A 478 -0.10 22.18 32.95
N TYR A 479 1.11 21.70 32.95
CA TYR A 479 1.65 20.73 33.90
C TYR A 479 2.63 21.44 34.84
N VAL A 480 2.44 21.31 36.15
CA VAL A 480 3.29 21.95 37.17
C VAL A 480 3.87 20.89 38.10
N SER A 481 5.17 21.00 38.41
CA SER A 481 5.81 20.10 39.36
C SER A 481 5.17 20.22 40.74
N THR A 482 4.84 19.10 41.34
CA THR A 482 4.39 19.00 42.75
C THR A 482 5.53 18.86 43.74
N THR A 483 6.77 18.72 43.28
CA THR A 483 7.94 18.59 44.13
C THR A 483 8.24 19.91 44.83
N LYS A 484 8.25 19.87 46.16
CA LYS A 484 8.50 21.05 46.99
C LYS A 484 9.87 21.68 46.65
N GLY A 485 9.86 22.97 46.34
CA GLY A 485 11.06 23.73 46.01
C GLY A 485 11.50 23.63 44.54
N LEU A 486 10.83 22.83 43.73
CA LEU A 486 11.10 22.73 42.31
C LEU A 486 10.07 23.60 41.54
N ASN A 487 10.52 24.76 41.08
CA ASN A 487 9.72 25.62 40.21
C ASN A 487 9.87 25.17 38.75
N SER A 488 9.01 24.24 38.33
CA SER A 488 9.01 23.69 36.95
C SER A 488 7.60 23.54 36.42
N SER A 489 7.41 23.95 35.19
CA SER A 489 6.12 23.82 34.50
C SER A 489 6.30 23.64 33.00
N LEU A 490 5.34 22.94 32.38
CA LEU A 490 5.27 22.71 30.95
C LEU A 490 3.84 23.01 30.49
N THR A 491 3.68 23.76 29.40
CA THR A 491 2.37 23.95 28.77
C THR A 491 2.41 23.40 27.34
N LEU A 492 1.47 22.51 27.04
CA LEU A 492 1.30 21.88 25.74
C LEU A 492 0.02 22.39 25.08
N ALA A 493 0.08 22.63 23.78
CA ALA A 493 -1.05 23.03 22.96
C ALA A 493 -0.98 22.36 21.58
N VAL A 494 -2.10 22.27 20.89
CA VAL A 494 -2.17 21.90 19.49
C VAL A 494 -2.36 23.16 18.65
N ASN A 495 -1.58 23.31 17.60
CA ASN A 495 -1.78 24.37 16.63
C ASN A 495 -2.62 23.83 15.46
N MET A 496 -3.90 24.20 15.41
CA MET A 496 -4.84 23.83 14.33
C MET A 496 -4.84 24.81 13.16
N THR A 497 -3.94 25.81 13.15
CA THR A 497 -3.82 26.74 12.04
C THR A 497 -3.43 25.99 10.76
N GLU A 498 -4.11 26.29 9.69
CA GLU A 498 -3.84 25.67 8.39
C GLU A 498 -2.37 25.88 7.97
N GLY A 499 -1.71 24.81 7.57
CA GLY A 499 -0.29 24.83 7.21
C GLY A 499 0.70 24.82 8.38
N ALA A 500 0.22 24.87 9.64
CA ALA A 500 1.09 24.70 10.78
C ALA A 500 1.63 23.26 10.84
N PRO A 501 2.92 23.09 11.16
CA PRO A 501 3.48 21.76 11.32
C PRO A 501 2.76 20.99 12.44
N PRO A 502 2.34 19.72 12.21
CA PRO A 502 1.62 18.94 13.21
C PRO A 502 2.53 18.47 14.37
N GLY A 503 1.92 18.25 15.52
CA GLY A 503 2.54 17.83 16.78
C GLY A 503 2.07 18.72 17.94
N LEU A 504 2.27 18.27 19.18
CA LEU A 504 2.00 19.05 20.38
C LEU A 504 3.07 20.14 20.54
N VAL A 505 2.64 21.40 20.57
CA VAL A 505 3.55 22.56 20.69
C VAL A 505 3.82 22.84 22.16
N ILE A 506 5.09 23.00 22.54
CA ILE A 506 5.48 23.49 23.86
C ILE A 506 5.40 25.02 23.86
N THR A 507 4.41 25.58 24.53
CA THR A 507 4.18 27.03 24.61
C THR A 507 4.76 27.69 25.86
N ASN A 508 5.03 26.91 26.90
CA ASN A 508 5.75 27.33 28.10
C ASN A 508 6.62 26.18 28.61
N PHE A 509 7.85 26.48 28.99
CA PHE A 509 8.74 25.50 29.60
C PHE A 509 9.63 26.16 30.65
N ILE A 510 9.29 26.00 31.91
CA ILE A 510 10.09 26.42 33.04
C ILE A 510 10.73 25.19 33.65
N SER A 511 12.05 25.17 33.80
CA SER A 511 12.80 24.11 34.47
C SER A 511 13.60 24.70 35.59
N ASN A 512 13.26 24.33 36.82
CA ASN A 512 13.88 24.84 38.04
C ASN A 512 14.07 26.37 38.03
N SER A 513 13.00 27.11 37.82
CA SER A 513 12.92 28.57 37.70
C SER A 513 13.55 29.17 36.42
N THR A 514 14.14 28.40 35.57
CA THR A 514 14.69 28.87 34.28
C THR A 514 13.67 28.75 33.17
N ASP A 515 13.41 29.85 32.48
CA ASP A 515 12.62 29.83 31.24
C ASP A 515 13.48 29.23 30.10
N VAL A 516 13.22 27.98 29.79
CA VAL A 516 14.02 27.21 28.82
C VAL A 516 13.84 27.74 27.40
N ILE A 517 12.65 28.24 27.06
CA ILE A 517 12.37 28.81 25.74
C ILE A 517 13.20 30.07 25.53
N LYS A 518 13.22 30.98 26.51
CA LYS A 518 14.03 32.20 26.44
C LYS A 518 15.53 31.92 26.50
N ALA A 519 15.95 30.99 27.36
CA ALA A 519 17.37 30.64 27.53
C ALA A 519 18.00 30.06 26.26
N ARG A 520 17.21 29.63 25.29
CA ARG A 520 17.63 29.09 24.02
C ARG A 520 17.36 30.04 22.84
N ASP A 521 17.27 31.35 23.09
CA ASP A 521 17.12 32.42 22.07
C ASP A 521 15.95 32.22 21.09
N GLY A 522 14.83 31.69 21.56
CA GLY A 522 13.65 31.45 20.73
C GLY A 522 13.81 30.31 19.71
N ILE A 523 14.95 29.60 19.70
CA ILE A 523 15.18 28.41 18.84
C ILE A 523 14.25 27.24 19.24
N PHE A 524 13.46 27.41 20.28
CA PHE A 524 12.63 26.36 20.84
C PHE A 524 11.23 26.33 20.23
N ASN A 525 11.18 26.09 18.92
CA ASN A 525 9.90 25.72 18.28
C ASN A 525 9.70 24.20 18.40
N THR A 526 9.80 23.69 19.64
CA THR A 526 9.78 22.27 19.90
C THR A 526 8.36 21.74 19.86
N ARG A 527 8.17 20.72 19.06
CA ARG A 527 6.93 19.93 19.01
C ARG A 527 7.20 18.54 19.55
N LEU A 528 6.28 18.07 20.36
CA LEU A 528 6.31 16.70 20.84
C LEU A 528 5.53 15.81 19.86
N VAL A 529 6.16 14.72 19.46
CA VAL A 529 5.56 13.68 18.63
C VAL A 529 5.66 12.32 19.37
N PRO A 530 4.68 11.43 19.23
CA PRO A 530 4.73 10.13 19.89
C PRO A 530 5.85 9.25 19.32
N THR A 531 6.53 8.51 20.19
CA THR A 531 7.56 7.54 19.78
C THR A 531 7.15 6.12 20.07
N THR A 532 6.58 5.88 21.24
CA THR A 532 6.06 4.56 21.63
C THR A 532 4.84 4.71 22.51
N ALA A 533 3.92 3.75 22.42
CA ALA A 533 2.80 3.61 23.33
C ALA A 533 2.86 2.19 23.91
N GLU A 534 3.17 2.07 25.20
CA GLU A 534 3.27 0.79 25.89
C GLU A 534 2.66 0.90 27.30
N ASN A 535 1.89 -0.11 27.69
CA ASN A 535 1.34 -0.22 29.05
C ASN A 535 0.56 1.02 29.54
N GLY A 536 -0.21 1.67 28.62
CA GLY A 536 -0.97 2.87 28.94
C GLY A 536 -0.15 4.15 29.06
N THR A 537 1.14 4.10 28.71
CA THR A 537 2.05 5.25 28.71
C THR A 537 2.46 5.59 27.27
N ILE A 538 2.41 6.86 26.91
CA ILE A 538 2.91 7.36 25.63
C ILE A 538 4.21 8.12 25.87
N SER A 539 5.29 7.66 25.25
CA SER A 539 6.55 8.38 25.19
C SER A 539 6.51 9.40 24.07
N MET A 540 6.95 10.62 24.34
CA MET A 540 7.01 11.72 23.38
C MET A 540 8.46 12.12 23.12
N ARG A 541 8.73 12.52 21.88
CA ARG A 541 10.02 13.07 21.47
C ARG A 541 9.84 14.52 21.04
N GLY A 542 10.73 15.39 21.50
CA GLY A 542 10.81 16.77 21.06
C GLY A 542 11.52 16.87 19.70
N LEU A 543 10.85 17.44 18.71
CA LEU A 543 11.44 17.84 17.44
C LEU A 543 11.67 19.35 17.47
N THR A 544 12.93 19.76 17.39
CA THR A 544 13.32 21.14 17.18
C THR A 544 13.47 21.34 15.66
N SER A 545 12.43 21.70 14.98
CA SER A 545 12.58 22.10 13.58
C SER A 545 13.27 23.45 13.53
N GLY A 546 14.52 23.47 13.16
CA GLY A 546 15.17 24.69 12.73
C GLY A 546 14.39 25.26 11.54
N ASP A 547 14.06 26.54 11.61
CA ASP A 547 13.50 27.28 10.47
C ASP A 547 14.60 27.39 9.39
N LEU A 548 14.80 26.32 8.61
CA LEU A 548 15.64 26.44 7.44
C LEU A 548 14.87 27.23 6.39
N PRO A 549 15.47 28.30 5.84
CA PRO A 549 14.88 29.01 4.74
C PRO A 549 14.70 28.03 3.56
N LYS A 550 13.47 27.88 3.09
CA LYS A 550 13.09 26.87 2.10
C LYS A 550 13.42 27.26 0.66
N THR A 551 13.76 28.49 0.43
CA THR A 551 14.15 29.01 -0.86
C THR A 551 15.68 29.01 -0.95
N ASN A 552 16.21 28.35 -1.97
CA ASN A 552 17.64 28.27 -2.31
C ASN A 552 18.51 27.31 -1.46
N VAL A 553 17.94 26.36 -0.75
CA VAL A 553 18.72 25.35 -0.04
C VAL A 553 19.07 24.21 -1.01
N THR A 554 20.35 23.94 -1.18
CA THR A 554 20.85 22.83 -2.00
C THR A 554 20.52 21.47 -1.36
N LEU A 555 20.56 20.39 -2.15
CA LEU A 555 20.18 19.05 -1.68
C LEU A 555 20.96 18.60 -0.44
N PHE A 556 22.28 18.79 -0.44
CA PHE A 556 23.10 18.40 0.71
C PHE A 556 22.87 19.28 1.93
N SER A 557 22.60 20.57 1.75
CA SER A 557 22.21 21.45 2.85
C SER A 557 20.86 21.03 3.46
N LYS A 558 19.90 20.59 2.64
CA LYS A 558 18.64 19.99 3.14
C LYS A 558 18.91 18.73 3.94
N MET A 559 19.78 17.85 3.46
CA MET A 559 20.14 16.63 4.16
C MET A 559 20.80 16.93 5.52
N MET A 560 21.76 17.85 5.56
CA MET A 560 22.46 18.23 6.80
C MET A 560 21.58 18.94 7.82
N ALA A 561 20.51 19.55 7.35
CA ALA A 561 19.54 20.24 8.20
C ALA A 561 18.33 19.38 8.55
N SER A 562 18.29 18.15 8.05
CA SER A 562 17.18 17.24 8.28
C SER A 562 17.08 16.76 9.71
N ASP A 563 15.86 16.50 10.17
CA ASP A 563 15.60 15.89 11.49
C ASP A 563 16.23 14.47 11.58
N TRP A 564 16.46 13.83 10.45
CA TRP A 564 17.18 12.56 10.35
C TRP A 564 18.60 12.65 10.96
N ILE A 565 19.34 13.73 10.66
CA ILE A 565 20.71 13.96 11.15
C ILE A 565 20.71 14.78 12.44
N ASN A 566 19.87 15.82 12.51
CA ASN A 566 19.91 16.85 13.54
C ASN A 566 18.82 16.69 14.61
N SER A 567 18.28 15.50 14.82
CA SER A 567 17.39 15.27 15.94
C SER A 567 18.06 14.87 17.28
N PRO A 568 19.32 15.22 17.55
CA PRO A 568 20.06 14.82 18.74
C PRO A 568 19.67 15.56 20.02
N GLY A 569 18.87 16.59 19.93
CA GLY A 569 18.45 17.38 21.09
C GLY A 569 17.12 16.95 21.69
N ALA A 570 16.60 15.82 21.25
CA ALA A 570 15.34 15.32 21.77
C ALA A 570 15.43 15.13 23.28
N PHE A 571 14.56 15.80 24.02
CA PHE A 571 14.38 15.56 25.43
C PHE A 571 13.87 14.12 25.61
N TYR A 572 14.73 13.27 26.14
CA TYR A 572 14.30 11.98 26.66
C TYR A 572 13.68 12.24 28.04
N GLY A 573 12.45 12.71 28.05
CA GLY A 573 11.63 12.83 29.23
C GLY A 573 10.43 11.94 29.05
N ALA A 574 10.35 10.87 29.81
CA ALA A 574 9.06 10.24 30.02
C ALA A 574 8.19 11.26 30.77
N LEU A 575 7.10 11.71 30.17
CA LEU A 575 6.02 12.31 30.91
C LEU A 575 5.25 11.16 31.58
N PRO A 576 5.10 11.15 32.91
CA PRO A 576 4.35 10.12 33.59
C PRO A 576 2.88 10.13 33.20
#